data_c70dcaf6ef348e60c8cf10f0bcb8119a
#
_entry.id   c70dcaf6ef348e60c8cf10f0bcb8119a
#
_cell.length_a   1.000
_cell.length_b   1.000
_cell.length_c   1.000
_cell.angle_alpha   90.00
_cell.angle_beta   90.00
_cell.angle_gamma   90.00
#
_symmetry.space_group_name_H-M   'P 1'
#
loop_
_entity.id
_entity.type
_entity.pdbx_description
1 polymer ?
#
loop_
_entity_poly.entity_id
_entity_poly.type
_entity_poly.pdbx_seq_one_letter_code
_entity_poly.pdbx_strand_id
1 'polypeptide(L)'
;MNPLQMMKQAQQLQERMQQEMSTLRVEGAAGGGMVTVVVNGHKHIQSLKIDPENVSKDDVEMPQDLVMAAVNDALRKVDEELKSKVGGIMSGLGLPGL
;
A
#
# COMPACT_ATOMS: atom_id res chain seq x y z
N MET A 1 -12.92 21.73 25.42
CA MET A 1 -11.69 20.92 25.43
C MET A 1 -10.48 21.85 25.49
N ASN A 2 -9.53 21.61 26.36
CA ASN A 2 -8.37 22.49 26.44
C ASN A 2 -7.32 22.15 25.38
N PRO A 3 -6.41 23.09 25.07
CA PRO A 3 -5.42 22.87 24.00
C PRO A 3 -4.52 21.64 24.21
N LEU A 4 -4.18 21.32 25.47
CA LEU A 4 -3.36 20.16 25.80
C LEU A 4 -4.06 18.84 25.45
N GLN A 5 -5.36 18.75 25.74
CA GLN A 5 -6.15 17.56 25.38
C GLN A 5 -6.28 17.42 23.88
N MET A 6 -6.46 18.52 23.18
CA MET A 6 -6.54 18.53 21.72
C MET A 6 -5.22 18.03 21.09
N MET A 7 -4.09 18.50 21.62
CA MET A 7 -2.78 18.07 21.16
C MET A 7 -2.55 16.57 21.40
N LYS A 8 -2.94 16.06 22.57
CA LYS A 8 -2.83 14.64 22.88
C LYS A 8 -3.66 13.78 21.92
N GLN A 9 -4.89 14.21 21.63
CA GLN A 9 -5.76 13.50 20.72
C GLN A 9 -5.19 13.49 19.29
N ALA A 10 -4.63 14.63 18.87
CA ALA A 10 -4.00 14.72 17.56
C ALA A 10 -2.80 13.78 17.46
N GLN A 11 -1.96 13.72 18.49
CA GLN A 11 -0.81 12.82 18.53
C GLN A 11 -1.23 11.35 18.51
N GLN A 12 -2.26 10.99 19.27
CA GLN A 12 -2.78 9.63 19.30
C GLN A 12 -3.34 9.21 17.96
N LEU A 13 -4.05 10.11 17.30
CA LEU A 13 -4.58 9.84 15.96
C LEU A 13 -3.43 9.63 14.96
N GLN A 14 -2.42 10.50 15.02
CA GLN A 14 -1.26 10.40 14.15
C GLN A 14 -0.52 9.06 14.35
N GLU A 15 -0.29 8.67 15.60
CA GLU A 15 0.34 7.38 15.92
C GLU A 15 -0.46 6.21 15.39
N ARG A 16 -1.78 6.24 15.55
CA ARG A 16 -2.68 5.20 15.05
C ARG A 16 -2.60 5.09 13.53
N MET A 17 -2.61 6.23 12.85
CA MET A 17 -2.51 6.26 11.39
C MET A 17 -1.17 5.68 10.93
N GLN A 18 -0.08 6.02 11.61
CA GLN A 18 1.25 5.46 11.30
C GLN A 18 1.26 3.95 11.48
N GLN A 19 0.66 3.44 12.55
CA GLN A 19 0.57 2.01 12.80
C GLN A 19 -0.27 1.31 11.73
N GLU A 20 -1.40 1.88 11.37
CA GLU A 20 -2.26 1.31 10.31
C GLU A 20 -1.54 1.25 8.98
N MET A 21 -0.80 2.30 8.64
CA MET A 21 0.00 2.31 7.41
C MET A 21 1.10 1.26 7.44
N SER A 22 1.77 1.11 8.60
CA SER A 22 2.85 0.12 8.75
C SER A 22 2.34 -1.32 8.65
N THR A 23 1.14 -1.59 9.14
CA THR A 23 0.56 -2.94 9.14
C THR A 23 -0.27 -3.26 7.90
N LEU A 24 -0.64 -2.25 7.13
CA LEU A 24 -1.37 -2.46 5.89
C LEU A 24 -0.57 -3.34 4.93
N ARG A 25 -1.24 -4.29 4.31
CA ARG A 25 -0.63 -5.18 3.32
C ARG A 25 -1.49 -5.14 2.05
N VAL A 26 -0.87 -4.72 0.97
CA VAL A 26 -1.52 -4.62 -0.33
C VAL A 26 -0.70 -5.43 -1.33
N GLU A 27 -1.36 -6.35 -2.02
CA GLU A 27 -0.73 -7.22 -2.98
C GLU A 27 -0.94 -6.71 -4.41
N GLY A 28 0.14 -6.65 -5.17
CA GLY A 28 0.12 -6.43 -6.60
C GLY A 28 0.62 -7.66 -7.32
N ALA A 29 0.20 -7.84 -8.56
CA ALA A 29 0.58 -9.00 -9.35
C ALA A 29 0.69 -8.63 -10.81
N ALA A 30 1.45 -9.44 -11.55
CA ALA A 30 1.57 -9.33 -13.00
C ALA A 30 1.80 -10.71 -13.60
N GLY A 31 1.47 -10.84 -14.89
CA GLY A 31 1.68 -12.09 -15.61
C GLY A 31 0.82 -13.24 -15.12
N GLY A 32 -0.42 -12.95 -14.68
CA GLY A 32 -1.30 -14.00 -14.18
C GLY A 32 -0.83 -14.63 -12.87
N GLY A 33 -0.08 -13.86 -12.08
CA GLY A 33 0.44 -14.32 -10.79
C GLY A 33 1.87 -14.85 -10.85
N MET A 34 2.54 -14.70 -11.99
CA MET A 34 3.96 -15.08 -12.11
C MET A 34 4.84 -14.28 -11.18
N VAL A 35 4.49 -13.01 -10.95
CA VAL A 35 5.17 -12.13 -10.01
C VAL A 35 4.13 -11.54 -9.09
N THR A 36 4.38 -11.63 -7.79
CA THR A 36 3.54 -11.00 -6.76
C THR A 36 4.40 -10.16 -5.85
N VAL A 37 3.86 -8.99 -5.46
CA VAL A 37 4.56 -8.03 -4.61
C VAL A 37 3.60 -7.61 -3.51
N VAL A 38 4.09 -7.53 -2.27
CA VAL A 38 3.31 -7.01 -1.14
C VAL A 38 3.99 -5.75 -0.64
N VAL A 39 3.21 -4.68 -0.51
CA VAL A 39 3.69 -3.40 0.03
C VAL A 39 2.86 -2.99 1.24
N ASN A 40 3.42 -2.14 2.09
CA ASN A 40 2.67 -1.53 3.20
C ASN A 40 2.13 -0.15 2.80
N GLY A 41 1.48 0.53 3.74
CA GLY A 41 0.91 1.86 3.50
C GLY A 41 1.96 2.96 3.30
N HIS A 42 3.19 2.72 3.73
CA HIS A 42 4.32 3.62 3.48
C HIS A 42 4.98 3.37 2.12
N LYS A 43 4.40 2.45 1.33
CA LYS A 43 4.92 2.06 0.01
C LYS A 43 6.28 1.37 0.09
N HIS A 44 6.54 0.70 1.21
CA HIS A 44 7.71 -0.15 1.35
C HIS A 44 7.36 -1.57 0.90
N ILE A 45 8.23 -2.15 0.08
CA ILE A 45 8.06 -3.52 -0.40
C ILE A 45 8.39 -4.48 0.75
N GLN A 46 7.41 -5.31 1.12
CA GLN A 46 7.54 -6.29 2.20
C GLN A 46 7.95 -7.65 1.68
N SER A 47 7.47 -8.01 0.50
CA SER A 47 7.84 -9.27 -0.14
C SER A 47 7.71 -9.16 -1.65
N LEU A 48 8.50 -9.97 -2.35
CA LEU A 48 8.44 -10.11 -3.78
C LEU A 48 8.67 -11.58 -4.11
N LYS A 49 7.77 -12.17 -4.86
CA LYS A 49 7.86 -13.57 -5.27
C LYS A 49 7.79 -13.67 -6.78
N ILE A 50 8.69 -14.46 -7.34
CA ILE A 50 8.71 -14.79 -8.76
C ILE A 50 8.57 -16.30 -8.88
N ASP A 51 7.64 -16.76 -9.72
CA ASP A 51 7.49 -18.18 -9.99
C ASP A 51 8.74 -18.66 -10.73
N PRO A 52 9.53 -19.59 -10.14
CA PRO A 52 10.78 -20.01 -10.73
C PRO A 52 10.61 -20.75 -12.06
N GLU A 53 9.44 -21.32 -12.34
CA GLU A 53 9.17 -22.00 -13.60
C GLU A 53 9.17 -21.02 -14.78
N ASN A 54 9.01 -19.73 -14.52
CA ASN A 54 8.94 -18.68 -15.52
C ASN A 54 10.24 -17.90 -15.67
N VAL A 55 11.31 -18.35 -15.00
CA VAL A 55 12.63 -17.71 -15.08
C VAL A 55 13.53 -18.54 -15.95
N SER A 56 14.10 -17.92 -16.98
CA SER A 56 15.01 -18.56 -17.93
C SER A 56 16.28 -17.74 -18.06
N LYS A 57 17.42 -18.42 -18.23
CA LYS A 57 18.69 -17.76 -18.51
C LYS A 57 18.66 -17.01 -19.83
N ASP A 58 17.82 -17.47 -20.77
CA ASP A 58 17.75 -16.94 -22.12
C ASP A 58 16.81 -15.76 -22.24
N ASP A 59 15.99 -15.51 -21.23
CA ASP A 59 15.05 -14.39 -21.23
C ASP A 59 14.99 -13.79 -19.82
N VAL A 60 15.72 -12.71 -19.60
CA VAL A 60 15.71 -11.96 -18.35
C VAL A 60 14.85 -10.69 -18.44
N GLU A 61 14.47 -10.26 -19.65
CA GLU A 61 13.66 -9.06 -19.84
C GLU A 61 12.23 -9.25 -19.40
N MET A 62 11.61 -10.39 -19.74
CA MET A 62 10.21 -10.63 -19.36
C MET A 62 10.00 -10.63 -17.85
N PRO A 63 10.81 -11.35 -17.03
CA PRO A 63 10.64 -11.26 -15.58
C PRO A 63 10.95 -9.87 -15.03
N GLN A 64 11.88 -9.13 -15.63
CA GLN A 64 12.12 -7.75 -15.21
C GLN A 64 10.89 -6.87 -15.44
N ASP A 65 10.28 -6.96 -16.60
CA ASP A 65 9.09 -6.21 -16.95
C ASP A 65 7.91 -6.58 -16.05
N LEU A 66 7.76 -7.87 -15.72
CA LEU A 66 6.71 -8.35 -14.84
C LEU A 66 6.90 -7.85 -13.41
N VAL A 67 8.15 -7.77 -12.92
CA VAL A 67 8.44 -7.21 -11.60
C VAL A 67 8.02 -5.75 -11.55
N MET A 68 8.40 -4.96 -12.56
CA MET A 68 7.99 -3.55 -12.62
C MET A 68 6.46 -3.42 -12.64
N ALA A 69 5.79 -4.22 -13.45
CA ALA A 69 4.33 -4.19 -13.56
C ALA A 69 3.66 -4.57 -12.23
N ALA A 70 4.17 -5.58 -11.53
CA ALA A 70 3.64 -6.01 -10.24
C ALA A 70 3.84 -4.95 -9.16
N VAL A 71 5.02 -4.33 -9.11
CA VAL A 71 5.31 -3.24 -8.17
C VAL A 71 4.38 -2.06 -8.42
N ASN A 72 4.24 -1.65 -9.68
CA ASN A 72 3.36 -0.53 -10.04
C ASN A 72 1.90 -0.84 -9.73
N ASP A 73 1.46 -2.08 -9.93
CA ASP A 73 0.12 -2.53 -9.57
C ASP A 73 -0.11 -2.41 -8.05
N ALA A 74 0.86 -2.86 -7.25
CA ALA A 74 0.79 -2.77 -5.79
C ALA A 74 0.74 -1.31 -5.32
N LEU A 75 1.59 -0.45 -5.89
CA LEU A 75 1.64 0.97 -5.51
C LEU A 75 0.34 1.69 -5.87
N ARG A 76 -0.24 1.38 -7.01
CA ARG A 76 -1.53 1.93 -7.41
C ARG A 76 -2.64 1.51 -6.44
N LYS A 77 -2.64 0.24 -6.06
CA LYS A 77 -3.63 -0.30 -5.13
C LYS A 77 -3.49 0.29 -3.73
N VAL A 78 -2.26 0.52 -3.25
CA VAL A 78 -2.06 1.14 -1.94
C VAL A 78 -2.55 2.58 -1.94
N ASP A 79 -2.36 3.31 -3.04
CA ASP A 79 -2.90 4.66 -3.17
C ASP A 79 -4.44 4.67 -3.11
N GLU A 80 -5.08 3.71 -3.76
CA GLU A 80 -6.54 3.56 -3.72
C GLU A 80 -7.02 3.25 -2.29
N GLU A 81 -6.32 2.36 -1.60
CA GLU A 81 -6.64 2.00 -0.20
C GLU A 81 -6.50 3.22 0.72
N LEU A 82 -5.43 3.99 0.57
CA LEU A 82 -5.22 5.18 1.39
C LEU A 82 -6.28 6.25 1.14
N LYS A 83 -6.68 6.44 -0.11
CA LYS A 83 -7.78 7.35 -0.45
C LYS A 83 -9.09 6.90 0.19
N SER A 84 -9.38 5.62 0.15
CA SER A 84 -10.58 5.06 0.76
C SER A 84 -10.58 5.29 2.27
N LYS A 85 -9.46 5.07 2.94
CA LYS A 85 -9.33 5.29 4.38
C LYS A 85 -9.48 6.77 4.75
N VAL A 86 -8.85 7.66 4.01
CA VAL A 86 -8.97 9.11 4.23
C VAL A 86 -10.41 9.55 3.99
N GLY A 87 -11.04 9.07 2.90
CA GLY A 87 -12.45 9.36 2.62
C GLY A 87 -13.38 8.90 3.73
N GLY A 88 -13.13 7.70 4.29
CA GLY A 88 -13.88 7.18 5.42
C GLY A 88 -13.73 8.04 6.68
N ILE A 89 -12.52 8.48 6.98
CA ILE A 89 -12.25 9.36 8.12
C ILE A 89 -12.96 10.71 7.94
N MET A 90 -12.85 11.31 6.75
CA MET A 90 -13.48 12.59 6.44
C MET A 90 -14.99 12.50 6.47
N SER A 91 -15.57 11.40 6.00
CA SER A 91 -17.01 11.14 6.09
C SER A 91 -17.46 11.04 7.55
N GLY A 92 -16.67 10.35 8.38
CA GLY A 92 -16.94 10.22 9.82
C GLY A 92 -16.90 11.55 10.55
N LEU A 93 -16.15 12.53 10.04
CA LEU A 93 -16.10 13.88 10.59
C LEU A 93 -17.21 14.78 10.07
N GLY A 94 -18.05 14.29 9.15
CA GLY A 94 -19.13 15.06 8.57
C GLY A 94 -18.69 16.09 7.56
N LEU A 95 -17.48 15.98 7.02
CA LEU A 95 -16.96 16.90 6.02
C LEU A 95 -17.45 16.48 4.63
N PRO A 96 -18.05 17.40 3.86
CA PRO A 96 -18.54 17.08 2.53
C PRO A 96 -17.43 17.05 1.47
N GLY A 97 -17.69 16.35 0.39
CA GLY A 97 -16.97 16.54 -0.85
C GLY A 97 -15.63 15.84 -1.00
N LEU A 98 -15.42 14.79 -0.23
CA LEU A 98 -14.24 13.98 -0.42
C LEU A 98 -14.63 12.54 -0.79
#